data_94b1a3adaa2b9fe3ba9c98bfc3f9fc59
#
_entry.id   94b1a3adaa2b9fe3ba9c98bfc3f9fc59
#
_cell.length_a   1.000
_cell.length_b   1.000
_cell.length_c   1.000
_cell.angle_alpha   90.00
_cell.angle_beta   90.00
_cell.angle_gamma   90.00
#
_symmetry.space_group_name_H-M   'P 1'
#
loop_
_entity.id
_entity.type
_entity.pdbx_description
1 polymer ?
#
loop_
_entity_poly.entity_id
_entity_poly.type
_entity_poly.pdbx_seq_one_letter_code
_entity_poly.pdbx_strand_id
1 'polypeptide(L)'
;MKAEMTKDMGADEDLMKTKDAPSTRFGRFGGQFVPETLIQPLKELAEAYLRLKEDADFMGELNSLLADYAGRPTPLYLARALSRELGRKVYLKREDLVHGGAHKLNNVLGQALVAKAIGKTRLIAETGAGQHGVASAMVGANLGLETEVYMGEVDIERQKMNVYRMELLGARVIPVRSGSRTLKDAINEAMRDWAGSYETTHYLMGTVAGPHPYPLMVRELQSVIGTEAREQILAAEGRLPDAVAACVGGGSNAMGIFSGFLKDETRLIAVEAGGRGITSGRKIADHGACLNFGDEGVLHGAMTKILQDPYGQILESYSLAAGLDYPGVGPELAHLAEVGRVTPAVADDETALLGLRRLSVLEGIIPALESSHAVGYALRNPDALGEVSIINLSGRGDKDLATVMEHEGRVGR
;
A
#
# COMPACT_ATOMS: atom_id res chain seq x y z
N MET A 1 7.82 52.10 -17.03
CA MET A 1 8.31 51.86 -15.67
C MET A 1 7.48 50.74 -15.06
N LYS A 2 7.71 49.53 -15.49
CA LYS A 2 7.19 48.24 -14.98
C LYS A 2 8.18 47.18 -15.45
N ALA A 3 9.19 46.95 -14.68
CA ALA A 3 10.07 45.79 -14.72
C ALA A 3 10.85 45.79 -13.42
N GLU A 4 11.10 44.63 -12.86
CA GLU A 4 11.83 44.35 -11.62
C GLU A 4 10.96 44.17 -10.36
N MET A 5 10.30 43.02 -10.30
CA MET A 5 10.00 42.34 -9.04
C MET A 5 9.71 40.84 -9.30
N THR A 6 10.73 40.10 -9.74
CA THR A 6 10.75 38.64 -9.78
C THR A 6 12.19 38.16 -9.74
N LYS A 7 12.79 38.18 -8.55
CA LYS A 7 14.01 37.44 -8.18
C LYS A 7 14.20 37.63 -6.68
N ASP A 8 13.71 36.69 -5.90
CA ASP A 8 14.30 36.24 -4.64
C ASP A 8 13.32 35.32 -3.87
N MET A 9 13.13 34.12 -4.37
CA MET A 9 12.50 33.03 -3.60
C MET A 9 13.21 31.69 -3.90
N GLY A 10 14.52 31.72 -4.01
CA GLY A 10 15.31 30.52 -4.35
C GLY A 10 16.50 30.23 -3.42
N ALA A 11 16.63 30.91 -2.27
CA ALA A 11 17.87 30.87 -1.50
C ALA A 11 17.81 30.25 -0.11
N ASP A 12 16.65 29.76 0.38
CA ASP A 12 16.53 29.25 1.76
C ASP A 12 16.35 27.73 1.91
N GLU A 13 16.35 26.96 0.81
CA GLU A 13 16.23 25.50 0.90
C GLU A 13 17.55 24.73 1.11
N ASP A 14 18.69 25.38 1.07
CA ASP A 14 20.02 24.73 1.07
C ASP A 14 20.72 24.70 2.44
N LEU A 15 20.13 25.22 3.49
CA LEU A 15 20.79 25.37 4.80
C LEU A 15 20.71 24.13 5.71
N MET A 16 20.03 23.05 5.33
CA MET A 16 19.93 21.79 6.12
C MET A 16 20.27 20.50 5.37
N LYS A 17 20.94 20.56 4.25
CA LYS A 17 21.46 19.36 3.59
C LYS A 17 22.81 18.99 4.18
N THR A 18 22.85 18.08 5.16
CA THR A 18 24.00 17.19 5.33
C THR A 18 24.06 16.34 4.05
N LYS A 19 25.22 16.30 3.37
CA LYS A 19 25.41 15.73 2.03
C LYS A 19 25.01 14.25 1.86
N ASP A 20 24.60 13.55 2.93
CA ASP A 20 24.37 12.09 2.97
C ASP A 20 22.99 11.69 3.51
N ALA A 21 22.10 12.60 3.87
CA ALA A 21 20.75 12.21 4.33
C ALA A 21 19.78 12.09 3.13
N PRO A 22 19.04 10.97 2.99
CA PRO A 22 18.04 10.86 1.94
C PRO A 22 17.00 11.96 2.08
N SER A 23 16.54 12.49 0.93
CA SER A 23 15.51 13.53 0.91
C SER A 23 14.26 13.06 1.65
N THR A 24 13.72 13.90 2.51
CA THR A 24 12.41 13.66 3.16
C THR A 24 11.23 13.85 2.21
N ARG A 25 11.49 14.29 0.98
CA ARG A 25 10.48 14.65 -0.02
C ARG A 25 10.73 13.97 -1.36
N PHE A 26 9.65 13.82 -2.11
CA PHE A 26 9.56 13.37 -3.49
C PHE A 26 8.98 14.54 -4.30
N GLY A 27 9.85 15.36 -4.91
CA GLY A 27 9.44 16.64 -5.43
C GLY A 27 8.80 17.50 -4.33
N ARG A 28 7.56 17.94 -4.54
CA ARG A 28 6.79 18.72 -3.53
C ARG A 28 6.05 17.86 -2.50
N PHE A 29 5.95 16.55 -2.72
CA PHE A 29 5.25 15.61 -1.83
C PHE A 29 6.16 15.05 -0.74
N GLY A 30 5.57 14.44 0.30
CA GLY A 30 6.29 13.88 1.44
C GLY A 30 6.44 14.86 2.61
N GLY A 31 7.58 14.83 3.26
CA GLY A 31 7.89 15.66 4.44
C GLY A 31 7.44 15.05 5.76
N GLN A 32 7.44 15.88 6.82
CA GLN A 32 7.07 15.51 8.19
C GLN A 32 6.12 16.57 8.77
N PHE A 33 4.85 16.51 8.39
CA PHE A 33 3.81 17.44 8.86
C PHE A 33 3.12 16.85 10.09
N VAL A 34 3.84 16.81 11.21
CA VAL A 34 3.41 16.17 12.44
C VAL A 34 3.57 17.13 13.64
N PRO A 35 2.84 16.89 14.75
CA PRO A 35 3.12 17.57 16.01
C PRO A 35 4.56 17.33 16.49
N GLU A 36 5.11 18.31 17.26
CA GLU A 36 6.48 18.26 17.77
C GLU A 36 6.78 16.98 18.56
N THR A 37 5.78 16.40 19.22
CA THR A 37 5.90 15.15 19.99
C THR A 37 6.29 13.95 19.13
N LEU A 38 6.03 13.98 17.82
CA LEU A 38 6.37 12.90 16.88
C LEU A 38 7.68 13.14 16.13
N ILE A 39 8.30 14.31 16.22
CA ILE A 39 9.57 14.61 15.53
C ILE A 39 10.69 13.69 16.02
N GLN A 40 10.85 13.56 17.35
CA GLN A 40 11.90 12.71 17.93
C GLN A 40 11.71 11.22 17.60
N PRO A 41 10.52 10.61 17.75
CA PRO A 41 10.28 9.23 17.31
C PRO A 41 10.59 8.98 15.83
N LEU A 42 10.20 9.91 14.95
CA LEU A 42 10.47 9.78 13.51
C LEU A 42 11.96 9.90 13.18
N LYS A 43 12.69 10.77 13.87
CA LYS A 43 14.14 10.91 13.72
C LYS A 43 14.85 9.65 14.18
N GLU A 44 14.52 9.13 15.37
CA GLU A 44 15.04 7.86 15.89
C GLU A 44 14.82 6.71 14.89
N LEU A 45 13.60 6.60 14.36
CA LEU A 45 13.26 5.58 13.36
C LEU A 45 14.07 5.73 12.07
N ALA A 46 14.19 6.97 11.55
CA ALA A 46 14.95 7.23 10.32
C ALA A 46 16.44 6.87 10.48
N GLU A 47 17.07 7.31 11.56
CA GLU A 47 18.48 7.01 11.86
C GLU A 47 18.71 5.50 12.05
N ALA A 48 17.81 4.83 12.78
CA ALA A 48 17.89 3.40 13.01
C ALA A 48 17.74 2.61 11.69
N TYR A 49 16.73 2.94 10.88
CA TYR A 49 16.48 2.26 9.62
C TYR A 49 17.66 2.42 8.63
N LEU A 50 18.16 3.65 8.47
CA LEU A 50 19.28 3.92 7.57
C LEU A 50 20.57 3.17 7.97
N ARG A 51 20.81 2.98 9.26
CA ARG A 51 21.92 2.18 9.78
C ARG A 51 21.67 0.69 9.55
N LEU A 52 20.49 0.18 9.94
CA LEU A 52 20.18 -1.24 9.92
C LEU A 52 20.09 -1.82 8.51
N LYS A 53 19.61 -1.06 7.53
CA LYS A 53 19.56 -1.55 6.14
C LYS A 53 20.94 -1.78 5.50
N GLU A 54 22.01 -1.23 6.07
CA GLU A 54 23.40 -1.46 5.67
C GLU A 54 24.10 -2.53 6.55
N ASP A 55 23.43 -3.00 7.60
CA ASP A 55 23.94 -4.01 8.52
C ASP A 55 23.71 -5.42 7.95
N ALA A 56 24.79 -6.18 7.78
CA ALA A 56 24.76 -7.49 7.16
C ALA A 56 23.98 -8.53 7.99
N ASP A 57 24.07 -8.45 9.32
CA ASP A 57 23.39 -9.40 10.21
C ASP A 57 21.88 -9.12 10.21
N PHE A 58 21.47 -7.85 10.26
CA PHE A 58 20.08 -7.44 10.15
C PHE A 58 19.48 -7.88 8.80
N MET A 59 20.16 -7.60 7.70
CA MET A 59 19.70 -8.00 6.37
C MET A 59 19.70 -9.52 6.19
N GLY A 60 20.63 -10.23 6.82
CA GLY A 60 20.67 -11.69 6.87
C GLY A 60 19.44 -12.26 7.58
N GLU A 61 19.07 -11.73 8.76
CA GLU A 61 17.87 -12.13 9.50
C GLU A 61 16.59 -11.82 8.71
N LEU A 62 16.48 -10.63 8.13
CA LEU A 62 15.33 -10.25 7.29
C LEU A 62 15.18 -11.19 6.08
N ASN A 63 16.26 -11.46 5.37
CA ASN A 63 16.24 -12.35 4.19
C ASN A 63 15.87 -13.78 4.58
N SER A 64 16.37 -14.30 5.70
CA SER A 64 15.97 -15.62 6.22
C SER A 64 14.48 -15.67 6.52
N LEU A 65 13.91 -14.66 7.21
CA LEU A 65 12.50 -14.61 7.48
C LEU A 65 11.63 -14.44 6.20
N LEU A 66 12.12 -13.68 5.23
CA LEU A 66 11.45 -13.56 3.93
C LEU A 66 11.44 -14.90 3.19
N ALA A 67 12.54 -15.68 3.24
CA ALA A 67 12.61 -17.00 2.61
C ALA A 67 11.80 -18.06 3.38
N ASP A 68 12.11 -18.25 4.66
CA ASP A 68 11.66 -19.41 5.43
C ASP A 68 10.28 -19.22 6.06
N TYR A 69 9.94 -17.99 6.44
CA TYR A 69 8.65 -17.67 7.06
C TYR A 69 7.64 -17.06 6.09
N ALA A 70 8.05 -16.12 5.24
CA ALA A 70 7.15 -15.52 4.25
C ALA A 70 6.99 -16.39 2.99
N GLY A 71 7.91 -17.33 2.71
CA GLY A 71 7.85 -18.24 1.56
C GLY A 71 8.27 -17.59 0.25
N ARG A 72 9.25 -16.69 0.30
CA ARG A 72 9.79 -16.04 -0.90
C ARG A 72 10.94 -16.84 -1.54
N PRO A 73 11.21 -16.69 -2.87
CA PRO A 73 10.50 -15.78 -3.80
C PRO A 73 9.09 -16.28 -4.16
N THR A 74 8.15 -15.34 -4.33
CA THR A 74 6.82 -15.68 -4.85
C THR A 74 6.89 -15.93 -6.36
N PRO A 75 6.08 -16.86 -6.92
CA PRO A 75 6.11 -17.17 -8.35
C PRO A 75 5.70 -15.97 -9.22
N LEU A 76 6.31 -15.88 -10.40
CA LEU A 76 5.78 -15.14 -11.53
C LEU A 76 5.08 -16.15 -12.46
N TYR A 77 3.74 -16.18 -12.42
CA TYR A 77 2.92 -17.18 -13.08
C TYR A 77 2.37 -16.67 -14.41
N LEU A 78 2.65 -17.38 -15.51
CA LEU A 78 2.01 -17.11 -16.81
C LEU A 78 0.54 -17.55 -16.77
N ALA A 79 -0.38 -16.59 -16.71
CA ALA A 79 -1.82 -16.81 -16.70
C ALA A 79 -2.29 -17.19 -18.12
N ARG A 80 -2.24 -18.48 -18.45
CA ARG A 80 -2.38 -18.97 -19.83
C ARG A 80 -3.77 -18.78 -20.41
N ALA A 81 -4.82 -19.00 -19.61
CA ALA A 81 -6.18 -18.85 -20.07
C ALA A 81 -6.55 -17.34 -20.18
N LEU A 82 -6.14 -16.52 -19.22
CA LEU A 82 -6.29 -15.07 -19.27
C LEU A 82 -5.49 -14.48 -20.46
N SER A 83 -4.28 -14.98 -20.70
CA SER A 83 -3.46 -14.55 -21.86
C SER A 83 -4.13 -14.83 -23.18
N ARG A 84 -4.75 -16.00 -23.33
CA ARG A 84 -5.53 -16.34 -24.56
C ARG A 84 -6.74 -15.43 -24.74
N GLU A 85 -7.45 -15.12 -23.64
CA GLU A 85 -8.61 -14.23 -23.69
C GLU A 85 -8.22 -12.81 -24.12
N LEU A 86 -7.09 -12.31 -23.61
CA LEU A 86 -6.60 -10.95 -23.92
C LEU A 86 -5.78 -10.87 -25.22
N GLY A 87 -5.40 -12.01 -25.82
CA GLY A 87 -4.56 -12.07 -27.00
C GLY A 87 -3.12 -11.58 -26.77
N ARG A 88 -2.61 -11.65 -25.54
CA ARG A 88 -1.28 -11.18 -25.12
C ARG A 88 -0.78 -11.93 -23.90
N LYS A 89 0.54 -11.95 -23.65
CA LYS A 89 1.11 -12.62 -22.48
C LYS A 89 0.89 -11.81 -21.21
N VAL A 90 0.18 -12.38 -20.25
CA VAL A 90 -0.06 -11.78 -18.94
C VAL A 90 0.53 -12.68 -17.86
N TYR A 91 1.46 -12.14 -17.11
CA TYR A 91 2.05 -12.77 -15.94
C TYR A 91 1.42 -12.21 -14.66
N LEU A 92 1.23 -13.05 -13.66
CA LEU A 92 0.79 -12.66 -12.32
C LEU A 92 1.95 -12.81 -11.37
N LYS A 93 2.34 -11.71 -10.70
CA LYS A 93 3.24 -11.78 -9.56
C LYS A 93 2.41 -12.17 -8.33
N ARG A 94 2.66 -13.37 -7.80
CA ARG A 94 1.78 -14.09 -6.88
C ARG A 94 2.03 -13.73 -5.42
N GLU A 95 1.81 -12.45 -5.05
CA GLU A 95 1.90 -11.99 -3.65
C GLU A 95 0.75 -12.51 -2.76
N ASP A 96 -0.30 -13.06 -3.35
CA ASP A 96 -1.35 -13.82 -2.69
C ASP A 96 -0.85 -15.14 -2.07
N LEU A 97 0.32 -15.63 -2.47
CA LEU A 97 0.97 -16.83 -1.93
C LEU A 97 1.96 -16.54 -0.80
N VAL A 98 2.25 -15.28 -0.49
CA VAL A 98 3.00 -14.93 0.72
C VAL A 98 2.26 -15.48 1.95
N HIS A 99 2.99 -15.99 2.93
CA HIS A 99 2.39 -16.42 4.19
C HIS A 99 1.49 -15.33 4.78
N GLY A 100 0.28 -15.71 5.20
CA GLY A 100 -0.78 -14.75 5.57
C GLY A 100 -1.66 -14.32 4.39
N GLY A 101 -1.26 -14.55 3.14
CA GLY A 101 -2.08 -14.37 1.94
C GLY A 101 -2.05 -12.97 1.34
N ALA A 102 -1.07 -12.13 1.65
CA ALA A 102 -0.91 -10.81 1.05
C ALA A 102 0.52 -10.26 1.22
N HIS A 103 0.92 -9.33 0.34
CA HIS A 103 2.21 -8.62 0.34
C HIS A 103 2.54 -7.89 1.65
N LYS A 104 1.58 -7.67 2.54
CA LYS A 104 1.76 -6.89 3.78
C LYS A 104 2.87 -7.44 4.67
N LEU A 105 3.06 -8.76 4.69
CA LEU A 105 4.05 -9.42 5.52
C LEU A 105 5.48 -8.95 5.23
N ASN A 106 5.83 -8.64 3.97
CA ASN A 106 7.16 -8.18 3.60
C ASN A 106 7.58 -6.94 4.39
N ASN A 107 6.70 -5.96 4.44
CA ASN A 107 6.92 -4.70 5.13
C ASN A 107 6.96 -4.87 6.66
N VAL A 108 5.98 -5.59 7.23
CA VAL A 108 5.88 -5.70 8.69
C VAL A 108 7.02 -6.51 9.30
N LEU A 109 7.58 -7.50 8.59
CA LEU A 109 8.78 -8.22 9.02
C LEU A 109 9.96 -7.25 9.20
N GLY A 110 10.27 -6.44 8.20
CA GLY A 110 11.35 -5.48 8.29
C GLY A 110 11.14 -4.44 9.38
N GLN A 111 9.94 -3.85 9.49
CA GLN A 111 9.63 -2.87 10.51
C GLN A 111 9.70 -3.47 11.93
N ALA A 112 9.19 -4.68 12.13
CA ALA A 112 9.24 -5.35 13.43
C ALA A 112 10.68 -5.71 13.84
N LEU A 113 11.52 -6.11 12.89
CA LEU A 113 12.96 -6.29 13.16
C LEU A 113 13.65 -4.97 13.53
N VAL A 114 13.32 -3.86 12.83
CA VAL A 114 13.82 -2.53 13.22
C VAL A 114 13.38 -2.20 14.65
N ALA A 115 12.11 -2.41 14.98
CA ALA A 115 11.58 -2.16 16.32
C ALA A 115 12.35 -2.95 17.39
N LYS A 116 12.55 -4.25 17.17
CA LYS A 116 13.31 -5.12 18.06
C LYS A 116 14.76 -4.66 18.21
N ALA A 117 15.42 -4.29 17.11
CA ALA A 117 16.82 -3.82 17.11
C ALA A 117 17.03 -2.51 17.88
N ILE A 118 16.00 -1.66 17.97
CA ILE A 118 16.03 -0.42 18.77
C ILE A 118 15.37 -0.57 20.15
N GLY A 119 15.12 -1.81 20.59
CA GLY A 119 14.68 -2.13 21.94
C GLY A 119 13.19 -1.88 22.21
N LYS A 120 12.34 -1.74 21.18
CA LYS A 120 10.89 -1.65 21.37
C LYS A 120 10.33 -3.02 21.74
N THR A 121 9.37 -3.03 22.65
CA THR A 121 8.74 -4.26 23.17
C THR A 121 7.27 -4.41 22.75
N ARG A 122 6.68 -3.33 22.19
CA ARG A 122 5.31 -3.26 21.75
C ARG A 122 5.22 -2.75 20.31
N LEU A 123 4.35 -3.38 19.54
CA LEU A 123 3.93 -2.96 18.19
C LEU A 123 2.51 -2.43 18.23
N ILE A 124 2.25 -1.32 17.58
CA ILE A 124 0.90 -0.88 17.27
C ILE A 124 0.75 -0.78 15.75
N ALA A 125 -0.44 -1.08 15.26
CA ALA A 125 -0.77 -1.00 13.84
C ALA A 125 -2.19 -0.50 13.65
N GLU A 126 -2.48 0.04 12.49
CA GLU A 126 -3.82 0.32 12.02
C GLU A 126 -4.28 -0.75 11.02
N THR A 127 -5.59 -0.94 10.86
CA THR A 127 -6.11 -1.77 9.78
C THR A 127 -7.54 -1.39 9.42
N GLY A 128 -7.89 -1.49 8.13
CA GLY A 128 -9.26 -1.43 7.62
C GLY A 128 -9.72 -2.83 7.18
N ALA A 129 -9.18 -3.35 6.07
CA ALA A 129 -9.47 -4.69 5.54
C ALA A 129 -8.99 -5.85 6.43
N GLY A 130 -8.27 -5.58 7.52
CA GLY A 130 -7.74 -6.58 8.43
C GLY A 130 -6.41 -7.21 8.02
N GLN A 131 -6.00 -7.14 6.75
CA GLN A 131 -4.79 -7.84 6.29
C GLN A 131 -3.49 -7.30 6.89
N HIS A 132 -3.38 -5.98 7.06
CA HIS A 132 -2.23 -5.39 7.74
C HIS A 132 -2.21 -5.76 9.23
N GLY A 133 -3.36 -5.71 9.90
CA GLY A 133 -3.49 -6.13 11.28
C GLY A 133 -3.11 -7.60 11.50
N VAL A 134 -3.58 -8.50 10.63
CA VAL A 134 -3.20 -9.94 10.69
C VAL A 134 -1.70 -10.10 10.47
N ALA A 135 -1.10 -9.41 9.48
CA ALA A 135 0.34 -9.46 9.25
C ALA A 135 1.14 -8.92 10.45
N SER A 136 0.67 -7.84 11.09
CA SER A 136 1.25 -7.28 12.30
C SER A 136 1.18 -8.24 13.49
N ALA A 137 0.01 -8.89 13.69
CA ALA A 137 -0.16 -9.91 14.71
C ALA A 137 0.78 -11.11 14.48
N MET A 138 0.94 -11.55 13.21
CA MET A 138 1.86 -12.64 12.84
C MET A 138 3.30 -12.34 13.23
N VAL A 139 3.81 -11.15 12.90
CA VAL A 139 5.19 -10.80 13.23
C VAL A 139 5.38 -10.54 14.71
N GLY A 140 4.38 -9.98 15.41
CA GLY A 140 4.40 -9.84 16.85
C GLY A 140 4.52 -11.19 17.55
N ALA A 141 3.71 -12.17 17.16
CA ALA A 141 3.78 -13.54 17.66
C ALA A 141 5.13 -14.21 17.35
N ASN A 142 5.63 -14.05 16.12
CA ASN A 142 6.91 -14.64 15.69
C ASN A 142 8.11 -14.07 16.44
N LEU A 143 8.14 -12.75 16.67
CA LEU A 143 9.28 -12.06 17.29
C LEU A 143 9.14 -11.84 18.81
N GLY A 144 8.02 -12.27 19.41
CA GLY A 144 7.73 -12.12 20.85
C GLY A 144 7.47 -10.68 21.27
N LEU A 145 6.81 -9.89 20.42
CA LEU A 145 6.44 -8.48 20.68
C LEU A 145 4.96 -8.36 20.98
N GLU A 146 4.60 -7.61 22.02
CA GLU A 146 3.21 -7.28 22.31
C GLU A 146 2.63 -6.52 21.11
N THR A 147 1.41 -6.89 20.67
CA THR A 147 0.83 -6.29 19.46
C THR A 147 -0.59 -5.81 19.69
N GLU A 148 -0.85 -4.56 19.35
CA GLU A 148 -2.17 -3.97 19.38
C GLU A 148 -2.53 -3.40 18.01
N VAL A 149 -3.77 -3.66 17.57
CA VAL A 149 -4.25 -3.27 16.26
C VAL A 149 -5.47 -2.37 16.39
N TYR A 150 -5.33 -1.12 15.99
CA TYR A 150 -6.42 -0.16 15.91
C TYR A 150 -7.28 -0.44 14.67
N MET A 151 -8.58 -0.60 14.87
CA MET A 151 -9.51 -0.88 13.78
C MET A 151 -10.83 -0.14 14.00
N GLY A 152 -11.35 0.50 12.96
CA GLY A 152 -12.65 1.15 13.02
C GLY A 152 -13.78 0.18 13.34
N GLU A 153 -14.73 0.59 14.19
CA GLU A 153 -15.85 -0.28 14.60
C GLU A 153 -16.66 -0.80 13.40
N VAL A 154 -16.82 0.02 12.36
CA VAL A 154 -17.46 -0.39 11.09
C VAL A 154 -16.66 -1.48 10.38
N ASP A 155 -15.34 -1.36 10.35
CA ASP A 155 -14.46 -2.34 9.72
C ASP A 155 -14.38 -3.64 10.54
N ILE A 156 -14.44 -3.58 11.89
CA ILE A 156 -14.49 -4.74 12.76
C ILE A 156 -15.71 -5.62 12.41
N GLU A 157 -16.88 -5.00 12.25
CA GLU A 157 -18.10 -5.72 11.88
C GLU A 157 -18.01 -6.39 10.51
N ARG A 158 -17.39 -5.71 9.53
CA ARG A 158 -17.20 -6.23 8.18
C ARG A 158 -16.16 -7.35 8.10
N GLN A 159 -15.17 -7.36 9.01
CA GLN A 159 -13.97 -8.18 8.91
C GLN A 159 -13.77 -9.11 10.12
N LYS A 160 -14.87 -9.63 10.69
CA LYS A 160 -14.87 -10.47 11.91
C LYS A 160 -13.86 -11.63 11.86
N MET A 161 -13.70 -12.26 10.71
CA MET A 161 -12.74 -13.36 10.55
C MET A 161 -11.29 -12.92 10.69
N ASN A 162 -10.96 -11.70 10.23
CA ASN A 162 -9.62 -11.16 10.41
C ASN A 162 -9.39 -10.69 11.84
N VAL A 163 -10.41 -10.14 12.50
CA VAL A 163 -10.38 -9.83 13.94
C VAL A 163 -10.06 -11.09 14.74
N TYR A 164 -10.79 -12.18 14.51
CA TYR A 164 -10.54 -13.45 15.18
C TYR A 164 -9.14 -14.01 14.91
N ARG A 165 -8.62 -13.86 13.67
CA ARG A 165 -7.23 -14.26 13.34
C ARG A 165 -6.20 -13.46 14.13
N MET A 166 -6.39 -12.14 14.29
CA MET A 166 -5.50 -11.30 15.09
C MET A 166 -5.49 -11.71 16.54
N GLU A 167 -6.67 -11.95 17.12
CA GLU A 167 -6.82 -12.43 18.51
C GLU A 167 -6.21 -13.81 18.72
N LEU A 168 -6.41 -14.75 17.78
CA LEU A 168 -5.80 -16.08 17.81
C LEU A 168 -4.27 -16.04 17.78
N LEU A 169 -3.70 -15.02 17.11
CA LEU A 169 -2.25 -14.76 17.07
C LEU A 169 -1.75 -14.00 18.31
N GLY A 170 -2.62 -13.72 19.27
CA GLY A 170 -2.27 -13.06 20.54
C GLY A 170 -2.27 -11.53 20.48
N ALA A 171 -2.68 -10.91 19.35
CA ALA A 171 -2.83 -9.47 19.28
C ALA A 171 -4.15 -8.99 19.90
N ARG A 172 -4.14 -7.79 20.44
CA ARG A 172 -5.33 -7.11 20.94
C ARG A 172 -5.89 -6.17 19.89
N VAL A 173 -7.15 -6.33 19.50
CA VAL A 173 -7.84 -5.41 18.58
C VAL A 173 -8.50 -4.29 19.38
N ILE A 174 -8.14 -3.04 19.06
CA ILE A 174 -8.65 -1.84 19.74
C ILE A 174 -9.71 -1.17 18.84
N PRO A 175 -11.01 -1.19 19.24
CA PRO A 175 -12.06 -0.60 18.43
C PRO A 175 -12.00 0.93 18.46
N VAL A 176 -11.98 1.55 17.28
CA VAL A 176 -12.03 3.01 17.11
C VAL A 176 -13.47 3.43 16.81
N ARG A 177 -14.04 4.25 17.72
CA ARG A 177 -15.44 4.68 17.69
C ARG A 177 -15.61 6.14 17.30
N SER A 178 -14.52 6.88 17.10
CA SER A 178 -14.52 8.28 16.68
C SER A 178 -14.57 8.43 15.16
N GLY A 179 -15.02 9.58 14.67
CA GLY A 179 -15.04 9.91 13.24
C GLY A 179 -15.92 8.99 12.41
N SER A 180 -15.48 8.64 11.20
CA SER A 180 -16.15 7.69 10.30
C SER A 180 -16.06 6.24 10.77
N ARG A 181 -15.27 5.96 11.78
CA ARG A 181 -15.03 4.62 12.36
C ARG A 181 -14.47 3.63 11.34
N THR A 182 -13.58 4.12 10.48
CA THR A 182 -12.90 3.38 9.41
C THR A 182 -11.37 3.54 9.50
N LEU A 183 -10.63 3.05 8.52
CA LEU A 183 -9.16 3.06 8.46
C LEU A 183 -8.54 4.43 8.78
N LYS A 184 -9.10 5.54 8.24
CA LYS A 184 -8.56 6.90 8.50
C LYS A 184 -8.50 7.22 9.99
N ASP A 185 -9.55 6.89 10.74
CA ASP A 185 -9.63 7.17 12.17
C ASP A 185 -8.79 6.18 12.98
N ALA A 186 -8.64 4.93 12.50
CA ALA A 186 -7.72 3.97 13.09
C ALA A 186 -6.26 4.46 13.01
N ILE A 187 -5.83 5.05 11.89
CA ILE A 187 -4.50 5.69 11.77
C ILE A 187 -4.36 6.83 12.78
N ASN A 188 -5.36 7.68 12.90
CA ASN A 188 -5.33 8.81 13.84
C ASN A 188 -5.15 8.33 15.30
N GLU A 189 -5.86 7.28 15.73
CA GLU A 189 -5.74 6.73 17.09
C GLU A 189 -4.39 6.06 17.31
N ALA A 190 -3.90 5.28 16.35
CA ALA A 190 -2.56 4.69 16.42
C ALA A 190 -1.47 5.75 16.56
N MET A 191 -1.54 6.85 15.80
CA MET A 191 -0.60 7.97 15.91
C MET A 191 -0.68 8.69 17.28
N ARG A 192 -1.88 8.80 17.86
CA ARG A 192 -2.04 9.38 19.21
C ARG A 192 -1.42 8.51 20.30
N ASP A 193 -1.65 7.20 20.24
CA ASP A 193 -1.01 6.25 21.17
C ASP A 193 0.50 6.31 21.00
N TRP A 194 1.01 6.26 19.77
CA TRP A 194 2.45 6.31 19.52
C TRP A 194 3.11 7.55 20.10
N ALA A 195 2.47 8.72 19.97
CA ALA A 195 2.98 9.96 20.55
C ALA A 195 3.17 9.90 22.07
N GLY A 196 2.36 9.12 22.77
CA GLY A 196 2.44 8.93 24.24
C GLY A 196 3.28 7.73 24.68
N SER A 197 3.63 6.81 23.79
CA SER A 197 4.23 5.51 24.14
C SER A 197 5.48 5.16 23.32
N TYR A 198 6.01 6.06 22.51
CA TYR A 198 7.05 5.79 21.52
C TYR A 198 8.36 5.21 22.13
N GLU A 199 8.64 5.47 23.40
CA GLU A 199 9.84 4.95 24.05
C GLU A 199 9.90 3.41 24.02
N THR A 200 8.76 2.75 24.21
CA THR A 200 8.65 1.28 24.21
C THR A 200 7.91 0.72 23.02
N THR A 201 7.27 1.58 22.22
CA THR A 201 6.33 1.20 21.16
C THR A 201 6.84 1.63 19.79
N HIS A 202 6.70 0.74 18.80
CA HIS A 202 6.87 1.07 17.39
C HIS A 202 5.53 1.05 16.67
N TYR A 203 5.28 2.08 15.87
CA TYR A 203 4.12 2.14 15.00
C TYR A 203 4.43 1.47 13.66
N LEU A 204 3.80 0.31 13.40
CA LEU A 204 3.89 -0.44 12.14
C LEU A 204 2.98 0.18 11.09
N MET A 205 3.51 1.08 10.27
CA MET A 205 2.75 1.68 9.16
C MET A 205 2.51 0.66 8.04
N GLY A 206 1.24 0.47 7.66
CA GLY A 206 0.82 -0.55 6.70
C GLY A 206 0.98 -0.20 5.22
N THR A 207 1.35 1.04 4.89
CA THR A 207 1.43 1.50 3.51
C THR A 207 2.53 2.55 3.32
N VAL A 208 2.80 2.94 2.05
CA VAL A 208 3.81 3.98 1.68
C VAL A 208 3.30 5.40 1.94
N ALA A 209 2.39 5.59 2.89
CA ALA A 209 1.88 6.88 3.34
C ALA A 209 2.54 7.31 4.65
N GLY A 210 2.10 8.43 5.22
CA GLY A 210 2.63 8.94 6.49
C GLY A 210 3.88 9.78 6.35
N PRO A 211 4.41 10.29 7.47
CA PRO A 211 5.57 11.17 7.49
C PRO A 211 6.85 10.39 7.16
N HIS A 212 7.88 11.08 6.67
CA HIS A 212 9.21 10.49 6.56
C HIS A 212 9.65 9.92 7.94
N PRO A 213 10.23 8.68 8.05
CA PRO A 213 10.77 7.88 6.96
C PRO A 213 9.81 6.82 6.36
N TYR A 214 8.57 6.73 6.82
CA TYR A 214 7.66 5.63 6.44
C TYR A 214 7.53 5.40 4.93
N PRO A 215 7.30 6.41 4.07
CA PRO A 215 7.17 6.15 2.63
C PRO A 215 8.40 5.49 2.03
N LEU A 216 9.61 5.95 2.42
CA LEU A 216 10.88 5.38 1.98
C LEU A 216 11.06 3.95 2.50
N MET A 217 10.91 3.76 3.82
CA MET A 217 11.12 2.48 4.48
C MET A 217 10.16 1.40 3.96
N VAL A 218 8.87 1.71 3.88
CA VAL A 218 7.86 0.76 3.39
C VAL A 218 8.12 0.40 1.92
N ARG A 219 8.46 1.38 1.06
CA ARG A 219 8.83 1.10 -0.34
C ARG A 219 10.02 0.15 -0.41
N GLU A 220 11.10 0.43 0.32
CA GLU A 220 12.32 -0.39 0.28
C GLU A 220 12.05 -1.82 0.78
N LEU A 221 11.29 -1.98 1.87
CA LEU A 221 10.90 -3.30 2.38
C LEU A 221 9.94 -4.06 1.43
N GLN A 222 9.15 -3.36 0.63
CA GLN A 222 8.31 -3.98 -0.40
C GLN A 222 9.02 -4.20 -1.74
N SER A 223 10.20 -3.61 -1.95
CA SER A 223 10.93 -3.67 -3.23
C SER A 223 11.35 -5.08 -3.63
N VAL A 224 11.39 -6.01 -2.70
CA VAL A 224 11.60 -7.43 -2.96
C VAL A 224 10.64 -7.99 -4.03
N ILE A 225 9.40 -7.47 -4.09
CA ILE A 225 8.41 -7.83 -5.11
C ILE A 225 8.93 -7.50 -6.51
N GLY A 226 9.41 -6.27 -6.68
CA GLY A 226 9.91 -5.76 -7.96
C GLY A 226 11.23 -6.41 -8.38
N THR A 227 12.14 -6.62 -7.43
CA THR A 227 13.42 -7.31 -7.68
C THR A 227 13.18 -8.72 -8.22
N GLU A 228 12.37 -9.51 -7.51
CA GLU A 228 12.02 -10.87 -7.95
C GLU A 228 11.28 -10.87 -9.29
N ALA A 229 10.29 -9.99 -9.46
CA ALA A 229 9.51 -9.93 -10.69
C ALA A 229 10.39 -9.60 -11.91
N ARG A 230 11.37 -8.71 -11.74
CA ARG A 230 12.34 -8.35 -12.79
C ARG A 230 13.22 -9.54 -13.19
N GLU A 231 13.80 -10.23 -12.22
CA GLU A 231 14.63 -11.40 -12.46
C GLU A 231 13.83 -12.51 -13.16
N GLN A 232 12.63 -12.77 -12.65
CA GLN A 232 11.75 -13.83 -13.16
C GLN A 232 11.27 -13.56 -14.58
N ILE A 233 10.91 -12.31 -14.91
CA ILE A 233 10.45 -12.00 -16.28
C ILE A 233 11.60 -12.03 -17.29
N LEU A 234 12.78 -11.57 -16.90
CA LEU A 234 13.97 -11.68 -17.74
C LEU A 234 14.35 -13.14 -18.01
N ALA A 235 14.23 -14.01 -17.00
CA ALA A 235 14.45 -15.45 -17.17
C ALA A 235 13.40 -16.10 -18.07
N ALA A 236 12.13 -15.65 -18.01
CA ALA A 236 11.01 -16.22 -18.76
C ALA A 236 10.93 -15.74 -20.22
N GLU A 237 11.20 -14.45 -20.46
CA GLU A 237 10.96 -13.79 -21.76
C GLU A 237 12.24 -13.26 -22.42
N GLY A 238 13.38 -13.22 -21.72
CA GLY A 238 14.62 -12.61 -22.21
C GLY A 238 14.55 -11.08 -22.35
N ARG A 239 13.42 -10.47 -21.95
CA ARG A 239 13.19 -9.02 -22.02
C ARG A 239 12.32 -8.54 -20.88
N LEU A 240 12.31 -7.22 -20.65
CA LEU A 240 11.39 -6.57 -19.72
C LEU A 240 9.95 -6.55 -20.25
N PRO A 241 8.95 -6.45 -19.38
CA PRO A 241 7.55 -6.36 -19.79
C PRO A 241 7.25 -4.97 -20.38
N ASP A 242 6.25 -4.91 -21.26
CA ASP A 242 5.77 -3.64 -21.82
C ASP A 242 5.00 -2.82 -20.77
N ALA A 243 4.35 -3.51 -19.83
CA ALA A 243 3.62 -2.87 -18.75
C ALA A 243 3.64 -3.70 -17.47
N VAL A 244 3.57 -3.00 -16.32
CA VAL A 244 3.32 -3.56 -14.99
C VAL A 244 2.12 -2.84 -14.39
N ALA A 245 1.08 -3.59 -14.02
CA ALA A 245 -0.13 -3.05 -13.41
C ALA A 245 -0.26 -3.50 -11.95
N ALA A 246 -0.68 -2.60 -11.07
CA ALA A 246 -0.97 -2.88 -9.67
C ALA A 246 -2.12 -2.04 -9.16
N CYS A 247 -2.94 -2.58 -8.24
CA CYS A 247 -3.97 -1.80 -7.56
C CYS A 247 -3.36 -0.81 -6.57
N VAL A 248 -4.05 0.31 -6.35
CA VAL A 248 -3.59 1.39 -5.47
C VAL A 248 -4.70 1.83 -4.53
N GLY A 249 -4.44 1.65 -3.21
CA GLY A 249 -5.02 2.42 -2.13
C GLY A 249 -3.94 3.39 -1.63
N GLY A 250 -3.27 3.11 -0.49
CA GLY A 250 -2.07 3.86 -0.12
C GLY A 250 -0.85 3.61 -1.04
N GLY A 251 -0.81 2.48 -1.78
CA GLY A 251 0.14 2.23 -2.86
C GLY A 251 1.32 1.32 -2.53
N SER A 252 1.35 0.62 -1.38
CA SER A 252 2.53 -0.16 -0.97
C SER A 252 2.86 -1.33 -1.90
N ASN A 253 1.86 -2.08 -2.38
CA ASN A 253 2.10 -3.15 -3.34
C ASN A 253 2.56 -2.62 -4.70
N ALA A 254 1.98 -1.51 -5.15
CA ALA A 254 2.34 -0.86 -6.40
C ALA A 254 3.78 -0.35 -6.36
N MET A 255 4.16 0.41 -5.32
CA MET A 255 5.54 0.87 -5.15
C MET A 255 6.52 -0.29 -5.03
N GLY A 256 6.11 -1.38 -4.35
CA GLY A 256 6.92 -2.59 -4.25
C GLY A 256 7.27 -3.18 -5.60
N ILE A 257 6.29 -3.44 -6.45
CA ILE A 257 6.59 -4.01 -7.78
C ILE A 257 7.17 -2.98 -8.75
N PHE A 258 6.70 -1.71 -8.72
CA PHE A 258 7.20 -0.66 -9.60
C PHE A 258 8.68 -0.35 -9.37
N SER A 259 9.19 -0.50 -8.14
CA SER A 259 10.60 -0.27 -7.80
C SER A 259 11.56 -1.06 -8.69
N GLY A 260 11.17 -2.26 -9.13
CA GLY A 260 11.94 -3.09 -10.05
C GLY A 260 12.03 -2.54 -11.49
N PHE A 261 11.19 -1.56 -11.85
CA PHE A 261 11.04 -1.07 -13.23
C PHE A 261 11.05 0.46 -13.36
N LEU A 262 11.32 1.20 -12.27
CA LEU A 262 11.27 2.68 -12.27
C LEU A 262 12.21 3.32 -13.29
N LYS A 263 13.36 2.69 -13.57
CA LYS A 263 14.42 3.22 -14.45
C LYS A 263 14.27 2.80 -15.91
N ASP A 264 13.28 1.97 -16.22
CA ASP A 264 13.08 1.38 -17.53
C ASP A 264 11.91 2.06 -18.28
N GLU A 265 11.75 1.76 -19.56
CA GLU A 265 10.62 2.24 -20.37
C GLU A 265 9.32 1.48 -20.13
N THR A 266 9.34 0.43 -19.31
CA THR A 266 8.16 -0.31 -18.89
C THR A 266 7.09 0.63 -18.35
N ARG A 267 5.87 0.57 -18.90
CA ARG A 267 4.73 1.36 -18.43
C ARG A 267 4.31 0.88 -17.05
N LEU A 268 4.14 1.81 -16.10
CA LEU A 268 3.68 1.53 -14.75
C LEU A 268 2.25 2.04 -14.59
N ILE A 269 1.30 1.12 -14.40
CA ILE A 269 -0.13 1.42 -14.36
C ILE A 269 -0.65 1.26 -12.94
N ALA A 270 -1.03 2.38 -12.32
CA ALA A 270 -1.56 2.45 -10.96
C ALA A 270 -3.10 2.46 -11.03
N VAL A 271 -3.73 1.34 -10.70
CA VAL A 271 -5.18 1.18 -10.82
C VAL A 271 -5.84 1.47 -9.48
N GLU A 272 -6.55 2.60 -9.39
CA GLU A 272 -7.29 3.05 -8.22
C GLU A 272 -8.74 2.56 -8.23
N ALA A 273 -9.37 2.54 -7.04
CA ALA A 273 -10.77 2.19 -6.88
C ALA A 273 -11.70 3.32 -7.37
N GLY A 274 -12.46 3.05 -8.41
CA GLY A 274 -13.53 3.92 -8.91
C GLY A 274 -14.84 3.82 -8.15
N GLY A 275 -14.91 2.93 -7.15
CA GLY A 275 -16.07 2.74 -6.29
C GLY A 275 -17.34 2.46 -7.08
N ARG A 276 -18.41 3.17 -6.74
CA ARG A 276 -19.72 3.05 -7.41
C ARG A 276 -19.80 3.72 -8.79
N GLY A 277 -18.66 4.18 -9.29
CA GLY A 277 -18.53 4.95 -10.54
C GLY A 277 -18.35 6.45 -10.29
N ILE A 278 -17.44 7.03 -11.07
CA ILE A 278 -17.13 8.46 -10.98
C ILE A 278 -18.16 9.22 -11.78
N THR A 279 -19.08 9.86 -11.10
CA THR A 279 -20.04 10.78 -11.72
C THR A 279 -19.59 12.23 -11.48
N SER A 280 -19.34 12.97 -12.57
CA SER A 280 -19.03 14.39 -12.51
C SER A 280 -20.12 15.15 -11.73
N GLY A 281 -19.75 15.85 -10.65
CA GLY A 281 -20.64 16.74 -9.91
C GLY A 281 -21.06 16.28 -8.51
N ARG A 282 -20.65 15.11 -8.02
CA ARG A 282 -20.92 14.74 -6.62
C ARG A 282 -19.85 15.29 -5.68
N LYS A 283 -20.29 15.96 -4.61
CA LYS A 283 -19.45 16.49 -3.52
C LYS A 283 -18.96 15.40 -2.56
N ILE A 284 -19.38 14.15 -2.73
CA ILE A 284 -19.01 13.00 -1.90
C ILE A 284 -18.19 12.09 -2.77
N ALA A 285 -17.01 11.68 -2.28
CA ALA A 285 -16.15 10.77 -2.99
C ALA A 285 -16.71 9.33 -2.88
N ASP A 286 -17.57 8.95 -3.83
CA ASP A 286 -18.03 7.55 -3.98
C ASP A 286 -16.90 6.64 -4.56
N HIS A 287 -15.62 7.04 -4.35
CA HIS A 287 -14.44 6.36 -4.88
C HIS A 287 -13.20 6.60 -4.00
N GLY A 288 -12.11 5.87 -4.26
CA GLY A 288 -10.79 6.02 -3.61
C GLY A 288 -9.68 6.52 -4.56
N ALA A 289 -10.04 7.15 -5.69
CA ALA A 289 -9.10 7.48 -6.77
C ALA A 289 -8.41 8.84 -6.55
N CYS A 290 -7.40 8.88 -5.66
CA CYS A 290 -6.69 10.10 -5.27
C CYS A 290 -5.69 10.60 -6.32
N LEU A 291 -5.00 9.71 -7.05
CA LEU A 291 -4.05 10.10 -8.11
C LEU A 291 -4.78 10.78 -9.26
N ASN A 292 -5.99 10.30 -9.58
CA ASN A 292 -6.79 10.80 -10.70
C ASN A 292 -7.57 12.08 -10.33
N PHE A 293 -8.13 12.16 -9.11
CA PHE A 293 -9.13 13.19 -8.76
C PHE A 293 -8.83 13.91 -7.44
N GLY A 294 -7.73 13.56 -6.76
CA GLY A 294 -7.33 14.21 -5.51
C GLY A 294 -6.60 15.53 -5.76
N ASP A 295 -6.75 16.44 -4.81
CA ASP A 295 -5.99 17.68 -4.69
C ASP A 295 -4.79 17.50 -3.77
N GLU A 296 -3.88 18.48 -3.78
CA GLU A 296 -2.76 18.52 -2.86
C GLU A 296 -3.22 18.87 -1.45
N GLY A 297 -2.74 18.11 -0.48
CA GLY A 297 -3.04 18.38 0.92
C GLY A 297 -2.22 17.52 1.87
N VAL A 298 -2.30 17.82 3.15
CA VAL A 298 -1.61 17.08 4.21
C VAL A 298 -2.55 16.05 4.81
N LEU A 299 -2.15 14.78 4.77
CA LEU A 299 -2.85 13.70 5.45
C LEU A 299 -1.85 12.80 6.18
N HIS A 300 -2.16 12.45 7.43
CA HIS A 300 -1.34 11.57 8.27
C HIS A 300 0.16 11.94 8.29
N GLY A 301 0.46 13.23 8.26
CA GLY A 301 1.82 13.76 8.40
C GLY A 301 2.64 13.88 7.12
N ALA A 302 2.05 13.69 5.94
CA ALA A 302 2.70 13.90 4.65
C ALA A 302 1.90 14.80 3.72
N MET A 303 2.56 15.62 2.92
CA MET A 303 1.98 16.28 1.76
C MET A 303 1.80 15.24 0.65
N THR A 304 0.59 15.08 0.15
CA THR A 304 0.27 14.12 -0.92
C THR A 304 -0.97 14.53 -1.70
N LYS A 305 -1.50 13.65 -2.56
CA LYS A 305 -2.82 13.81 -3.16
C LYS A 305 -3.89 13.17 -2.29
N ILE A 306 -4.94 13.94 -2.00
CA ILE A 306 -6.03 13.55 -1.09
C ILE A 306 -7.40 13.94 -1.68
N LEU A 307 -8.42 13.20 -1.26
CA LEU A 307 -9.80 13.56 -1.54
C LEU A 307 -10.25 14.56 -0.46
N GLN A 308 -10.48 15.80 -0.85
CA GLN A 308 -10.90 16.88 0.06
C GLN A 308 -11.94 17.78 -0.58
N ASP A 309 -12.70 18.46 0.26
CA ASP A 309 -13.64 19.49 -0.17
C ASP A 309 -12.92 20.85 -0.41
N PRO A 310 -13.60 21.86 -0.97
CA PRO A 310 -12.99 23.18 -1.21
C PRO A 310 -12.50 23.92 0.05
N TYR A 311 -12.85 23.42 1.23
CA TYR A 311 -12.40 23.97 2.53
C TYR A 311 -11.23 23.19 3.14
N GLY A 312 -10.73 22.15 2.42
CA GLY A 312 -9.63 21.31 2.87
C GLY A 312 -10.05 20.19 3.83
N GLN A 313 -11.35 19.93 4.00
CA GLN A 313 -11.82 18.80 4.81
C GLN A 313 -11.71 17.51 4.02
N ILE A 314 -11.16 16.47 4.65
CA ILE A 314 -11.02 15.15 4.04
C ILE A 314 -12.41 14.57 3.77
N LEU A 315 -12.66 14.19 2.52
CA LEU A 315 -13.88 13.48 2.13
C LEU A 315 -13.79 12.01 2.55
N GLU A 316 -14.94 11.42 2.86
CA GLU A 316 -15.03 9.98 3.01
C GLU A 316 -14.84 9.34 1.63
N SER A 317 -13.87 8.42 1.52
CA SER A 317 -13.67 7.58 0.35
C SER A 317 -14.63 6.39 0.38
N TYR A 318 -14.72 5.71 -0.75
CA TYR A 318 -15.48 4.47 -0.85
C TYR A 318 -14.83 3.50 -1.83
N SER A 319 -14.78 2.23 -1.45
CA SER A 319 -14.46 1.10 -2.32
C SER A 319 -15.11 -0.17 -1.77
N LEU A 320 -15.59 -1.06 -2.66
CA LEU A 320 -15.98 -2.42 -2.29
C LEU A 320 -14.81 -3.19 -1.69
N ALA A 321 -13.59 -2.91 -2.17
CA ALA A 321 -12.34 -3.42 -1.61
C ALA A 321 -11.87 -2.54 -0.45
N ALA A 322 -12.06 -3.00 0.79
CA ALA A 322 -11.74 -2.23 1.99
C ALA A 322 -10.27 -1.76 2.06
N GLY A 323 -9.33 -2.50 1.44
CA GLY A 323 -7.92 -2.11 1.37
C GLY A 323 -7.61 -0.97 0.39
N LEU A 324 -8.58 -0.57 -0.46
CA LEU A 324 -8.49 0.58 -1.36
C LEU A 324 -9.36 1.77 -0.90
N ASP A 325 -10.12 1.60 0.19
CA ASP A 325 -10.95 2.63 0.78
C ASP A 325 -10.09 3.56 1.66
N TYR A 326 -9.38 4.46 1.00
CA TYR A 326 -8.46 5.41 1.65
C TYR A 326 -8.45 6.73 0.88
N PRO A 327 -8.65 7.88 1.57
CA PRO A 327 -8.79 9.18 0.92
C PRO A 327 -7.44 9.85 0.58
N GLY A 328 -6.36 9.11 0.53
CA GLY A 328 -5.01 9.58 0.21
C GLY A 328 -4.18 8.54 -0.52
N VAL A 329 -2.98 8.91 -0.90
CA VAL A 329 -2.02 8.03 -1.59
C VAL A 329 -0.60 8.30 -1.11
N GLY A 330 0.32 7.36 -1.31
CA GLY A 330 1.73 7.53 -0.98
C GLY A 330 2.36 8.72 -1.72
N PRO A 331 3.16 9.57 -1.04
CA PRO A 331 3.70 10.79 -1.62
C PRO A 331 4.66 10.54 -2.79
N GLU A 332 5.43 9.45 -2.77
CA GLU A 332 6.28 9.08 -3.89
C GLU A 332 5.46 8.70 -5.13
N LEU A 333 4.37 7.95 -4.92
CA LEU A 333 3.48 7.57 -6.01
C LEU A 333 2.75 8.79 -6.61
N ALA A 334 2.35 9.75 -5.76
CA ALA A 334 1.81 11.03 -6.19
C ALA A 334 2.82 11.81 -7.08
N HIS A 335 4.08 11.84 -6.67
CA HIS A 335 5.15 12.46 -7.45
C HIS A 335 5.39 11.75 -8.78
N LEU A 336 5.49 10.42 -8.78
CA LEU A 336 5.70 9.63 -9.99
C LEU A 336 4.56 9.78 -11.01
N ALA A 337 3.33 9.90 -10.52
CA ALA A 337 2.17 10.21 -11.37
C ALA A 337 2.26 11.65 -11.94
N GLU A 338 2.65 12.61 -11.12
CA GLU A 338 2.80 14.02 -11.55
C GLU A 338 3.84 14.20 -12.65
N VAL A 339 4.99 13.51 -12.54
CA VAL A 339 6.05 13.58 -13.56
C VAL A 339 5.82 12.64 -14.75
N GLY A 340 4.68 11.94 -14.78
CA GLY A 340 4.28 11.05 -15.87
C GLY A 340 5.02 9.71 -15.91
N ARG A 341 5.75 9.33 -14.84
CA ARG A 341 6.43 8.02 -14.76
C ARG A 341 5.45 6.88 -14.46
N VAL A 342 4.41 7.16 -13.71
CA VAL A 342 3.30 6.25 -13.42
C VAL A 342 2.05 6.80 -14.07
N THR A 343 1.29 5.92 -14.73
CA THR A 343 0.00 6.24 -15.34
C THR A 343 -1.12 5.89 -14.37
N PRO A 344 -1.83 6.86 -13.81
CA PRO A 344 -3.03 6.60 -13.02
C PRO A 344 -4.16 6.04 -13.89
N ALA A 345 -4.85 5.05 -13.39
CA ALA A 345 -6.01 4.42 -14.00
C ALA A 345 -7.08 4.15 -12.94
N VAL A 346 -8.30 3.91 -13.37
CA VAL A 346 -9.43 3.66 -12.47
C VAL A 346 -10.17 2.41 -12.89
N ALA A 347 -10.59 1.61 -11.91
CA ALA A 347 -11.54 0.51 -12.07
C ALA A 347 -12.66 0.67 -11.03
N ASP A 348 -13.90 0.65 -11.44
CA ASP A 348 -15.06 0.66 -10.55
C ASP A 348 -15.33 -0.74 -9.95
N ASP A 349 -16.27 -0.81 -9.00
CA ASP A 349 -16.62 -2.05 -8.31
C ASP A 349 -17.08 -3.15 -9.28
N GLU A 350 -17.83 -2.81 -10.32
CA GLU A 350 -18.25 -3.76 -11.35
C GLU A 350 -17.08 -4.33 -12.14
N THR A 351 -16.13 -3.48 -12.48
CA THR A 351 -14.88 -3.88 -13.16
C THR A 351 -14.02 -4.76 -12.26
N ALA A 352 -13.94 -4.44 -10.96
CA ALA A 352 -13.23 -5.28 -10.00
C ALA A 352 -13.88 -6.66 -9.85
N LEU A 353 -15.21 -6.72 -9.73
CA LEU A 353 -15.95 -7.98 -9.68
C LEU A 353 -15.83 -8.80 -10.96
N LEU A 354 -15.78 -8.14 -12.14
CA LEU A 354 -15.45 -8.80 -13.40
C LEU A 354 -14.06 -9.45 -13.32
N GLY A 355 -13.06 -8.71 -12.85
CA GLY A 355 -11.68 -9.20 -12.67
C GLY A 355 -11.62 -10.42 -11.76
N LEU A 356 -12.31 -10.36 -10.59
CA LEU A 356 -12.40 -11.46 -9.66
C LEU A 356 -13.00 -12.71 -10.31
N ARG A 357 -14.18 -12.59 -10.92
CA ARG A 357 -14.89 -13.72 -11.54
C ARG A 357 -14.10 -14.33 -12.69
N ARG A 358 -13.54 -13.48 -13.58
CA ARG A 358 -12.79 -13.96 -14.75
C ARG A 358 -11.51 -14.70 -14.35
N LEU A 359 -10.72 -14.14 -13.43
CA LEU A 359 -9.50 -14.79 -12.96
C LEU A 359 -9.81 -16.10 -12.24
N SER A 360 -10.86 -16.14 -11.43
CA SER A 360 -11.29 -17.35 -10.73
C SER A 360 -11.69 -18.46 -11.70
N VAL A 361 -12.45 -18.15 -12.76
CA VAL A 361 -12.91 -19.14 -13.74
C VAL A 361 -11.79 -19.57 -14.70
N LEU A 362 -10.94 -18.62 -15.12
CA LEU A 362 -9.91 -18.90 -16.12
C LEU A 362 -8.69 -19.60 -15.55
N GLU A 363 -8.26 -19.21 -14.35
CA GLU A 363 -6.98 -19.66 -13.77
C GLU A 363 -7.15 -20.44 -12.46
N GLY A 364 -8.39 -20.56 -11.91
CA GLY A 364 -8.61 -21.18 -10.61
C GLY A 364 -8.02 -20.39 -9.46
N ILE A 365 -7.81 -19.08 -9.64
CA ILE A 365 -7.23 -18.18 -8.64
C ILE A 365 -8.30 -17.17 -8.20
N ILE A 366 -8.64 -17.15 -6.91
CA ILE A 366 -9.57 -16.18 -6.33
C ILE A 366 -8.73 -15.01 -5.80
N PRO A 367 -8.63 -13.90 -6.54
CA PRO A 367 -7.85 -12.73 -6.11
C PRO A 367 -8.59 -11.95 -5.03
N ALA A 368 -7.84 -11.23 -4.18
CA ALA A 368 -8.45 -10.21 -3.32
C ALA A 368 -9.17 -9.15 -4.17
N LEU A 369 -10.26 -8.58 -3.65
CA LEU A 369 -11.00 -7.50 -4.32
C LEU A 369 -10.06 -6.34 -4.72
N GLU A 370 -9.06 -6.06 -3.90
CA GLU A 370 -8.03 -5.07 -4.20
C GLU A 370 -7.32 -5.38 -5.53
N SER A 371 -6.72 -6.56 -5.65
CA SER A 371 -6.00 -6.96 -6.88
C SER A 371 -6.92 -7.19 -8.07
N SER A 372 -8.20 -7.49 -7.81
CA SER A 372 -9.23 -7.63 -8.85
C SER A 372 -9.44 -6.36 -9.66
N HIS A 373 -9.19 -5.16 -9.07
CA HIS A 373 -9.21 -3.89 -9.81
C HIS A 373 -8.19 -3.89 -10.96
N ALA A 374 -6.95 -4.31 -10.69
CA ALA A 374 -5.92 -4.37 -11.73
C ALA A 374 -6.24 -5.43 -12.81
N VAL A 375 -6.76 -6.58 -12.42
CA VAL A 375 -7.21 -7.62 -13.36
C VAL A 375 -8.40 -7.14 -14.21
N GLY A 376 -9.39 -6.53 -13.57
CA GLY A 376 -10.57 -5.97 -14.26
C GLY A 376 -10.20 -4.85 -15.23
N TYR A 377 -9.30 -3.95 -14.81
CA TYR A 377 -8.76 -2.92 -15.70
C TYR A 377 -8.10 -3.54 -16.93
N ALA A 378 -7.28 -4.56 -16.74
CA ALA A 378 -6.62 -5.29 -17.83
C ALA A 378 -7.61 -5.91 -18.82
N LEU A 379 -8.70 -6.47 -18.32
CA LEU A 379 -9.78 -7.03 -19.16
C LEU A 379 -10.51 -5.97 -19.98
N ARG A 380 -10.69 -4.76 -19.43
CA ARG A 380 -11.36 -3.65 -20.11
C ARG A 380 -10.46 -2.87 -21.05
N ASN A 381 -9.14 -2.86 -20.78
CA ASN A 381 -8.14 -2.05 -21.48
C ASN A 381 -6.95 -2.91 -21.93
N PRO A 382 -7.15 -3.99 -22.71
CA PRO A 382 -6.08 -4.89 -23.08
C PRO A 382 -4.93 -4.19 -23.81
N ASP A 383 -5.20 -3.16 -24.62
CA ASP A 383 -4.16 -2.44 -25.36
C ASP A 383 -3.20 -1.64 -24.47
N ALA A 384 -3.61 -1.29 -23.27
CA ALA A 384 -2.74 -0.65 -22.29
C ALA A 384 -1.60 -1.56 -21.80
N LEU A 385 -1.73 -2.89 -21.96
CA LEU A 385 -0.79 -3.86 -21.41
C LEU A 385 0.42 -4.16 -22.33
N GLY A 386 0.33 -3.88 -23.65
CA GLY A 386 1.34 -4.30 -24.62
C GLY A 386 1.29 -5.83 -24.90
N GLU A 387 2.39 -6.39 -25.40
CA GLU A 387 2.49 -7.83 -25.73
C GLU A 387 2.78 -8.70 -24.51
N VAL A 388 3.63 -8.21 -23.59
CA VAL A 388 4.02 -8.90 -22.36
C VAL A 388 3.79 -7.97 -21.17
N SER A 389 3.01 -8.41 -20.20
CA SER A 389 2.70 -7.61 -19.03
C SER A 389 2.75 -8.42 -17.73
N ILE A 390 2.91 -7.69 -16.62
CA ILE A 390 2.81 -8.25 -15.27
C ILE A 390 1.67 -7.55 -14.54
N ILE A 391 0.80 -8.32 -13.88
CA ILE A 391 -0.17 -7.83 -12.91
C ILE A 391 0.28 -8.29 -11.53
N ASN A 392 0.41 -7.35 -10.58
CA ASN A 392 0.72 -7.70 -9.20
C ASN A 392 -0.53 -8.18 -8.47
N LEU A 393 -0.59 -9.47 -8.17
CA LEU A 393 -1.69 -10.09 -7.43
C LEU A 393 -1.41 -9.96 -5.94
N SER A 394 -1.76 -8.81 -5.38
CA SER A 394 -1.31 -8.34 -4.07
C SER A 394 -1.84 -9.13 -2.86
N GLY A 395 -2.91 -9.92 -3.05
CA GLY A 395 -3.50 -10.73 -1.99
C GLY A 395 -4.55 -11.71 -2.51
N ARG A 396 -4.90 -12.70 -1.66
CA ARG A 396 -5.93 -13.72 -1.94
C ARG A 396 -7.32 -13.27 -1.49
N GLY A 397 -8.35 -13.76 -2.19
CA GLY A 397 -9.74 -13.32 -2.04
C GLY A 397 -10.59 -14.07 -1.02
N ASP A 398 -10.04 -15.04 -0.28
CA ASP A 398 -10.84 -15.80 0.72
C ASP A 398 -11.53 -14.89 1.74
N LYS A 399 -10.88 -13.77 2.09
CA LYS A 399 -11.41 -12.77 3.02
C LYS A 399 -12.62 -12.01 2.48
N ASP A 400 -12.78 -11.96 1.16
CA ASP A 400 -13.75 -11.08 0.45
C ASP A 400 -15.02 -11.82 0.05
N LEU A 401 -15.06 -13.15 0.19
CA LEU A 401 -16.16 -13.97 -0.29
C LEU A 401 -17.50 -13.56 0.32
N ALA A 402 -17.54 -13.22 1.62
CA ALA A 402 -18.75 -12.74 2.25
C ALA A 402 -19.27 -11.43 1.62
N THR A 403 -18.37 -10.46 1.37
CA THR A 403 -18.69 -9.19 0.71
C THR A 403 -19.19 -9.42 -0.73
N VAL A 404 -18.56 -10.32 -1.47
CA VAL A 404 -18.98 -10.66 -2.84
C VAL A 404 -20.36 -11.32 -2.83
N MET A 405 -20.61 -12.26 -1.92
CA MET A 405 -21.91 -12.94 -1.77
C MET A 405 -23.01 -11.97 -1.40
N GLU A 406 -22.76 -11.03 -0.51
CA GLU A 406 -23.71 -9.97 -0.14
C GLU A 406 -24.03 -9.08 -1.35
N HIS A 407 -23.02 -8.63 -2.07
CA HIS A 407 -23.18 -7.82 -3.29
C HIS A 407 -23.98 -8.56 -4.37
N GLU A 408 -23.81 -9.87 -4.51
CA GLU A 408 -24.57 -10.70 -5.45
C GLU A 408 -25.99 -11.08 -4.95
N GLY A 409 -26.41 -10.61 -3.77
CA GLY A 409 -27.71 -10.94 -3.17
C GLY A 409 -27.86 -12.43 -2.80
N ARG A 410 -26.73 -13.13 -2.52
CA ARG A 410 -26.70 -14.55 -2.17
C ARG A 410 -26.75 -14.82 -0.65
N VAL A 411 -26.62 -13.76 0.15
CA VAL A 411 -26.75 -13.83 1.62
C VAL A 411 -28.22 -13.62 1.96
N GLY A 412 -28.91 -14.65 2.47
CA GLY A 412 -30.31 -14.58 2.88
C GLY A 412 -31.27 -15.44 2.03
N ARG A 413 -30.76 -16.39 1.27
CA ARG A 413 -31.57 -17.47 0.64
C ARG A 413 -31.39 -18.81 1.32
#